data_401ca38b10a173ff45bff0837694faf7
#
_entry.id   401ca38b10a173ff45bff0837694faf7
#
_cell.length_a   1.000
_cell.length_b   1.000
_cell.length_c   1.000
_cell.angle_alpha   90.00
_cell.angle_beta   90.00
_cell.angle_gamma   90.00
#
_symmetry.space_group_name_H-M   'P 1'
#
loop_
_entity.id
_entity.type
_entity.pdbx_description
1 polymer ?
#
loop_
_entity_poly.entity_id
_entity_poly.type
_entity_poly.pdbx_seq_one_letter_code
_entity_poly.pdbx_strand_id
1 'polypeptide(L)'
;MFNVLAIIAAYFIGSLSFAVIVSKYYGMDDPRTYGSGNPGATNVLRSGKKKAAALTLLGDAVKGLVAVILARCLQDALNLSDATIALVAIAALVGHMWPIFFNFKGGKGVATALGVLLALSPATALLCALVWLVMAFGFKVSSLAALVATVCAPIFAFFMMPHASWAWATVFIAALVLYRHKSNIQNLIQGKESKIGDKAGKS
;
A
#
# COMPACT_ATOMS: atom_id res chain seq x y z
N MET A 1 23.09 -3.73 15.14
CA MET A 1 23.49 -3.28 13.80
C MET A 1 22.53 -3.81 12.72
N PHE A 2 22.30 -5.11 12.60
CA PHE A 2 21.46 -5.71 11.55
C PHE A 2 20.00 -5.26 11.59
N ASN A 3 19.42 -5.01 12.77
CA ASN A 3 18.05 -4.48 12.89
C ASN A 3 17.87 -3.15 12.13
N VAL A 4 18.81 -2.22 12.27
CA VAL A 4 18.75 -0.91 11.58
C VAL A 4 18.95 -1.09 10.08
N LEU A 5 19.86 -1.95 9.65
CA LEU A 5 20.10 -2.24 8.24
C LEU A 5 18.85 -2.86 7.56
N ALA A 6 18.16 -3.78 8.23
CA ALA A 6 16.93 -4.37 7.72
C ALA A 6 15.82 -3.33 7.52
N ILE A 7 15.65 -2.40 8.46
CA ILE A 7 14.67 -1.30 8.37
C ILE A 7 15.01 -0.37 7.21
N ILE A 8 16.28 0.00 7.06
CA ILE A 8 16.75 0.86 5.96
C ILE A 8 16.54 0.18 4.61
N ALA A 9 16.90 -1.11 4.49
CA ALA A 9 16.70 -1.88 3.27
C ALA A 9 15.21 -1.96 2.88
N ALA A 10 14.32 -2.19 3.86
CA ALA A 10 12.89 -2.20 3.64
C ALA A 10 12.35 -0.86 3.14
N TYR A 11 12.85 0.26 3.66
CA TYR A 11 12.51 1.60 3.16
C TYR A 11 12.92 1.78 1.69
N PHE A 12 14.13 1.36 1.30
CA PHE A 12 14.58 1.44 -0.08
C PHE A 12 13.77 0.55 -1.02
N ILE A 13 13.45 -0.69 -0.61
CA ILE A 13 12.56 -1.58 -1.37
C ILE A 13 11.17 -0.92 -1.53
N GLY A 14 10.62 -0.40 -0.46
CA GLY A 14 9.36 0.34 -0.46
C GLY A 14 9.39 1.57 -1.38
N SER A 15 10.54 2.24 -1.50
CA SER A 15 10.72 3.46 -2.30
C SER A 15 10.67 3.23 -3.82
N LEU A 16 10.60 1.99 -4.30
CA LEU A 16 10.37 1.70 -5.72
C LEU A 16 8.91 2.06 -6.07
N SER A 17 8.71 3.08 -6.90
CA SER A 17 7.37 3.49 -7.36
C SER A 17 6.99 2.73 -8.62
N PHE A 18 6.27 1.61 -8.47
CA PHE A 18 5.85 0.82 -9.63
C PHE A 18 4.90 1.57 -10.55
N ALA A 19 4.11 2.50 -10.04
CA ALA A 19 3.28 3.36 -10.89
C ALA A 19 4.12 4.17 -11.88
N VAL A 20 5.23 4.77 -11.43
CA VAL A 20 6.13 5.56 -12.29
C VAL A 20 6.94 4.64 -13.20
N ILE A 21 7.52 3.56 -12.66
CA ILE A 21 8.34 2.59 -13.42
C ILE A 21 7.52 1.97 -14.55
N VAL A 22 6.33 1.44 -14.25
CA VAL A 22 5.45 0.80 -15.23
C VAL A 22 4.95 1.82 -16.25
N SER A 23 4.55 3.03 -15.83
CA SER A 23 4.12 4.07 -16.76
C SER A 23 5.23 4.42 -17.75
N LYS A 24 6.46 4.58 -17.29
CA LYS A 24 7.62 4.83 -18.15
C LYS A 24 7.87 3.67 -19.14
N TYR A 25 7.76 2.42 -18.66
CA TYR A 25 7.94 1.23 -19.52
C TYR A 25 6.89 1.14 -20.64
N TYR A 26 5.65 1.57 -20.38
CA TYR A 26 4.55 1.58 -21.34
C TYR A 26 4.48 2.87 -22.18
N GLY A 27 5.47 3.77 -22.08
CA GLY A 27 5.48 5.04 -22.80
C GLY A 27 4.31 5.96 -22.44
N MET A 28 3.87 5.91 -21.16
CA MET A 28 2.80 6.73 -20.62
C MET A 28 3.36 7.95 -19.89
N ASP A 29 2.54 8.98 -19.75
CA ASP A 29 2.85 10.12 -18.91
C ASP A 29 3.04 9.70 -17.43
N ASP A 30 3.78 10.50 -16.68
CA ASP A 30 3.97 10.29 -15.25
C ASP A 30 2.61 10.34 -14.52
N PRO A 31 2.24 9.30 -13.75
CA PRO A 31 0.95 9.25 -13.06
C PRO A 31 0.76 10.37 -12.03
N ARG A 32 1.81 11.12 -11.71
CA ARG A 32 1.75 12.29 -10.84
C ARG A 32 1.29 13.57 -11.56
N THR A 33 1.19 13.55 -12.89
CA THR A 33 0.81 14.72 -13.71
C THR A 33 -0.62 14.69 -14.23
N TYR A 34 -1.36 13.57 -14.04
CA TYR A 34 -2.74 13.45 -14.51
C TYR A 34 -3.69 12.84 -13.47
N GLY A 35 -4.97 12.94 -13.72
CA GLY A 35 -6.03 12.39 -12.90
C GLY A 35 -5.98 12.90 -11.45
N SER A 36 -5.81 12.01 -10.48
CA SER A 36 -5.69 12.38 -9.06
C SER A 36 -4.29 12.82 -8.65
N GLY A 37 -3.30 12.79 -9.56
CA GLY A 37 -1.90 13.05 -9.24
C GLY A 37 -1.24 12.01 -8.31
N ASN A 38 -1.97 10.96 -7.91
CA ASN A 38 -1.45 9.92 -7.03
C ASN A 38 -0.79 8.79 -7.83
N PRO A 39 0.50 8.45 -7.60
CA PRO A 39 1.16 7.35 -8.27
C PRO A 39 0.72 6.00 -7.70
N GLY A 40 -0.42 5.50 -8.18
CA GLY A 40 -1.00 4.22 -7.78
C GLY A 40 -1.90 3.62 -8.85
N ALA A 41 -2.20 2.32 -8.74
CA ALA A 41 -2.90 1.54 -9.74
C ALA A 41 -4.25 2.14 -10.19
N THR A 42 -5.05 2.68 -9.27
CA THR A 42 -6.35 3.30 -9.59
C THR A 42 -6.17 4.53 -10.49
N ASN A 43 -5.14 5.34 -10.27
CA ASN A 43 -4.87 6.50 -11.13
C ASN A 43 -4.31 6.06 -12.49
N VAL A 44 -3.43 5.07 -12.53
CA VAL A 44 -2.94 4.47 -13.79
C VAL A 44 -4.11 3.87 -14.59
N LEU A 45 -5.11 3.26 -13.94
CA LEU A 45 -6.29 2.72 -14.61
C LEU A 45 -7.10 3.80 -15.36
N ARG A 46 -7.11 5.05 -14.86
CA ARG A 46 -7.80 6.19 -15.51
C ARG A 46 -7.24 6.56 -16.89
N SER A 47 -5.98 6.19 -17.19
CA SER A 47 -5.41 6.31 -18.54
C SER A 47 -5.99 5.30 -19.54
N GLY A 48 -6.82 4.33 -19.10
CA GLY A 48 -7.35 3.25 -19.91
C GLY A 48 -6.41 2.04 -20.07
N LYS A 49 -5.16 2.13 -19.62
CA LYS A 49 -4.16 1.07 -19.74
C LYS A 49 -4.29 0.03 -18.62
N LYS A 50 -5.27 -0.88 -18.73
CA LYS A 50 -5.57 -1.90 -17.71
C LYS A 50 -4.36 -2.77 -17.31
N LYS A 51 -3.53 -3.20 -18.29
CA LYS A 51 -2.32 -3.99 -18.02
C LYS A 51 -1.31 -3.22 -17.15
N ALA A 52 -1.08 -1.95 -17.46
CA ALA A 52 -0.19 -1.10 -16.67
C ALA A 52 -0.71 -0.92 -15.24
N ALA A 53 -2.02 -0.72 -15.07
CA ALA A 53 -2.64 -0.62 -13.75
C ALA A 53 -2.49 -1.92 -12.93
N ALA A 54 -2.69 -3.08 -13.55
CA ALA A 54 -2.51 -4.39 -12.91
C ALA A 54 -1.06 -4.62 -12.48
N LEU A 55 -0.09 -4.31 -13.34
CA LEU A 55 1.34 -4.42 -13.01
C LEU A 55 1.76 -3.44 -11.92
N THR A 56 1.19 -2.24 -11.91
CA THR A 56 1.40 -1.27 -10.81
C THR A 56 0.89 -1.83 -9.48
N LEU A 57 -0.35 -2.36 -9.47
CA LEU A 57 -0.95 -2.96 -8.27
C LEU A 57 -0.10 -4.11 -7.75
N LEU A 58 0.27 -5.02 -8.64
CA LEU A 58 1.08 -6.20 -8.31
C LEU A 58 2.46 -5.80 -7.80
N GLY A 59 3.16 -4.90 -8.50
CA GLY A 59 4.49 -4.46 -8.10
C GLY A 59 4.49 -3.75 -6.74
N ASP A 60 3.50 -2.89 -6.48
CA ASP A 60 3.37 -2.22 -5.19
C ASP A 60 3.01 -3.19 -4.04
N ALA A 61 2.25 -4.26 -4.32
CA ALA A 61 1.98 -5.30 -3.34
C ALA A 61 3.22 -6.19 -3.10
N VAL A 62 3.85 -6.64 -4.18
CA VAL A 62 5.03 -7.52 -4.12
C VAL A 62 6.20 -6.86 -3.39
N LYS A 63 6.47 -5.56 -3.58
CA LYS A 63 7.57 -4.92 -2.85
C LYS A 63 7.36 -4.93 -1.33
N GLY A 64 6.11 -4.72 -0.86
CA GLY A 64 5.77 -4.80 0.56
C GLY A 64 5.91 -6.23 1.10
N LEU A 65 5.42 -7.22 0.34
CA LEU A 65 5.58 -8.64 0.64
C LEU A 65 7.06 -9.02 0.74
N VAL A 66 7.86 -8.70 -0.27
CA VAL A 66 9.28 -9.06 -0.37
C VAL A 66 10.08 -8.44 0.76
N ALA A 67 9.88 -7.16 1.08
CA ALA A 67 10.59 -6.50 2.17
C ALA A 67 10.43 -7.23 3.51
N VAL A 68 9.20 -7.63 3.84
CA VAL A 68 8.92 -8.34 5.10
C VAL A 68 9.33 -9.80 5.04
N ILE A 69 9.11 -10.51 3.93
CA ILE A 69 9.53 -11.92 3.77
C ILE A 69 11.04 -12.05 3.89
N LEU A 70 11.82 -11.18 3.24
CA LEU A 70 13.28 -11.20 3.35
C LEU A 70 13.73 -11.02 4.81
N ALA A 71 13.15 -10.07 5.54
CA ALA A 71 13.47 -9.87 6.93
C ALA A 71 13.11 -11.10 7.80
N ARG A 72 11.97 -11.74 7.55
CA ARG A 72 11.55 -12.97 8.26
C ARG A 72 12.45 -14.16 7.93
N CYS A 73 12.84 -14.35 6.67
CA CYS A 73 13.75 -15.42 6.28
C CYS A 73 15.16 -15.24 6.89
N LEU A 74 15.58 -14.01 7.14
CA LEU A 74 16.86 -13.68 7.75
C LEU A 74 16.76 -13.49 9.28
N GLN A 75 15.57 -13.67 9.87
CA GLN A 75 15.31 -13.36 11.28
C GLN A 75 16.27 -14.08 12.21
N ASP A 76 16.39 -15.39 12.08
CA ASP A 76 17.25 -16.20 12.94
C ASP A 76 18.75 -15.94 12.65
N ALA A 77 19.14 -15.89 11.35
CA ALA A 77 20.52 -15.69 10.94
C ALA A 77 21.10 -14.34 11.37
N LEU A 78 20.28 -13.31 11.41
CA LEU A 78 20.68 -11.94 11.78
C LEU A 78 20.20 -11.53 13.18
N ASN A 79 19.57 -12.44 13.91
CA ASN A 79 19.01 -12.23 15.25
C ASN A 79 18.08 -10.99 15.29
N LEU A 80 17.13 -10.91 14.31
CA LEU A 80 16.16 -9.84 14.25
C LEU A 80 14.98 -10.13 15.19
N SER A 81 14.60 -9.16 15.99
CA SER A 81 13.43 -9.29 16.87
C SER A 81 12.10 -9.14 16.10
N ASP A 82 11.00 -9.65 16.67
CA ASP A 82 9.64 -9.42 16.10
C ASP A 82 9.29 -7.94 16.02
N ALA A 83 9.80 -7.13 16.93
CA ALA A 83 9.69 -5.67 16.85
C ALA A 83 10.43 -5.10 15.64
N THR A 84 11.56 -5.69 15.26
CA THR A 84 12.29 -5.30 14.04
C THR A 84 11.48 -5.64 12.79
N ILE A 85 10.87 -6.83 12.73
CA ILE A 85 9.97 -7.21 11.62
C ILE A 85 8.79 -6.21 11.52
N ALA A 86 8.21 -5.80 12.65
CA ALA A 86 7.19 -4.78 12.71
C ALA A 86 7.66 -3.43 12.12
N LEU A 87 8.87 -3.00 12.46
CA LEU A 87 9.48 -1.76 11.92
C LEU A 87 9.82 -1.87 10.44
N VAL A 88 10.27 -3.03 9.97
CA VAL A 88 10.47 -3.34 8.53
C VAL A 88 9.16 -3.18 7.76
N ALA A 89 8.05 -3.70 8.28
CA ALA A 89 6.73 -3.55 7.68
C ALA A 89 6.32 -2.07 7.54
N ILE A 90 6.51 -1.27 8.59
CA ILE A 90 6.26 0.17 8.57
C ILE A 90 7.19 0.88 7.60
N ALA A 91 8.49 0.56 7.60
CA ALA A 91 9.49 1.19 6.75
C ALA A 91 9.21 0.96 5.25
N ALA A 92 8.78 -0.23 4.86
CA ALA A 92 8.38 -0.54 3.48
C ALA A 92 7.19 0.33 3.04
N LEU A 93 6.20 0.54 3.92
CA LEU A 93 5.07 1.42 3.65
C LEU A 93 5.48 2.90 3.58
N VAL A 94 6.32 3.35 4.49
CA VAL A 94 6.86 4.73 4.51
C VAL A 94 7.65 5.00 3.23
N GLY A 95 8.46 4.04 2.76
CA GLY A 95 9.17 4.12 1.49
C GLY A 95 8.21 4.27 0.30
N HIS A 96 7.08 3.53 0.27
CA HIS A 96 6.07 3.72 -0.78
C HIS A 96 5.40 5.11 -0.71
N MET A 97 5.14 5.65 0.47
CA MET A 97 4.45 6.93 0.64
C MET A 97 5.36 8.13 0.40
N TRP A 98 6.62 8.02 0.79
CA TRP A 98 7.64 9.06 0.64
C TRP A 98 8.92 8.46 0.04
N PRO A 99 8.89 8.07 -1.26
CA PRO A 99 9.98 7.36 -1.92
C PRO A 99 11.17 8.30 -2.20
N ILE A 100 12.34 7.95 -1.69
CA ILE A 100 13.56 8.75 -1.90
C ILE A 100 13.92 8.88 -3.38
N PHE A 101 13.71 7.83 -4.18
CA PHE A 101 14.03 7.82 -5.60
C PHE A 101 13.10 8.66 -6.47
N PHE A 102 11.98 9.18 -5.90
CA PHE A 102 10.93 9.89 -6.63
C PHE A 102 10.55 11.22 -5.96
N ASN A 103 11.55 11.91 -5.39
CA ASN A 103 11.41 13.22 -4.72
C ASN A 103 10.35 13.19 -3.60
N PHE A 104 10.27 12.09 -2.86
CA PHE A 104 9.32 11.87 -1.76
C PHE A 104 7.83 12.02 -2.14
N LYS A 105 7.51 11.94 -3.45
CA LYS A 105 6.14 12.02 -3.98
C LYS A 105 5.63 10.61 -4.33
N GLY A 106 5.11 9.92 -3.33
CA GLY A 106 4.61 8.53 -3.44
C GLY A 106 3.10 8.37 -3.34
N GLY A 107 2.67 7.12 -3.29
CA GLY A 107 1.28 6.71 -3.27
C GLY A 107 0.62 6.76 -1.88
N LYS A 108 -0.55 6.11 -1.77
CA LYS A 108 -1.35 6.04 -0.52
C LYS A 108 -1.11 4.76 0.28
N GLY A 109 -0.43 3.78 -0.28
CA GLY A 109 0.08 2.62 0.43
C GLY A 109 -0.83 1.39 0.50
N VAL A 110 -2.05 1.41 -0.05
CA VAL A 110 -3.02 0.32 0.10
C VAL A 110 -2.48 -1.03 -0.41
N ALA A 111 -1.95 -1.07 -1.64
CA ALA A 111 -1.38 -2.29 -2.21
C ALA A 111 -0.14 -2.78 -1.45
N THR A 112 0.74 -1.85 -1.07
CA THR A 112 1.94 -2.16 -0.28
C THR A 112 1.56 -2.66 1.12
N ALA A 113 0.56 -2.05 1.77
CA ALA A 113 0.03 -2.54 3.04
C ALA A 113 -0.55 -3.96 2.92
N LEU A 114 -1.28 -4.25 1.84
CA LEU A 114 -1.78 -5.61 1.59
C LEU A 114 -0.63 -6.61 1.45
N GLY A 115 0.43 -6.26 0.72
CA GLY A 115 1.62 -7.10 0.59
C GLY A 115 2.35 -7.33 1.92
N VAL A 116 2.49 -6.28 2.72
CA VAL A 116 3.03 -6.35 4.08
C VAL A 116 2.18 -7.28 4.97
N LEU A 117 0.85 -7.09 4.96
CA LEU A 117 -0.06 -7.94 5.74
C LEU A 117 0.00 -9.40 5.28
N LEU A 118 0.13 -9.65 3.98
CA LEU A 118 0.26 -11.01 3.44
C LEU A 118 1.54 -11.70 3.97
N ALA A 119 2.62 -10.96 4.15
CA ALA A 119 3.85 -11.47 4.73
C ALA A 119 3.76 -11.68 6.24
N LEU A 120 3.03 -10.83 6.99
CA LEU A 120 2.87 -10.94 8.44
C LEU A 120 1.83 -12.00 8.83
N SER A 121 0.65 -11.95 8.20
CA SER A 121 -0.49 -12.84 8.44
C SER A 121 -1.33 -12.95 7.18
N PRO A 122 -1.21 -14.04 6.41
CA PRO A 122 -2.04 -14.28 5.22
C PRO A 122 -3.55 -14.20 5.50
N ALA A 123 -3.99 -14.68 6.66
CA ALA A 123 -5.40 -14.62 7.07
C ALA A 123 -5.89 -13.17 7.20
N THR A 124 -5.13 -12.30 7.87
CA THR A 124 -5.43 -10.87 7.97
C THR A 124 -5.49 -10.20 6.60
N ALA A 125 -4.52 -10.50 5.72
CA ALA A 125 -4.48 -9.94 4.38
C ALA A 125 -5.68 -10.36 3.54
N LEU A 126 -6.07 -11.65 3.58
CA LEU A 126 -7.22 -12.17 2.84
C LEU A 126 -8.54 -11.56 3.32
N LEU A 127 -8.73 -11.40 4.63
CA LEU A 127 -9.91 -10.73 5.19
C LEU A 127 -9.97 -9.25 4.76
N CYS A 128 -8.85 -8.53 4.80
CA CYS A 128 -8.77 -7.15 4.31
C CYS A 128 -9.07 -7.06 2.81
N ALA A 129 -8.53 -7.99 2.01
CA ALA A 129 -8.80 -8.05 0.58
C ALA A 129 -10.29 -8.35 0.31
N LEU A 130 -10.91 -9.25 1.05
CA LEU A 130 -12.34 -9.55 0.96
C LEU A 130 -13.19 -8.32 1.28
N VAL A 131 -12.91 -7.64 2.38
CA VAL A 131 -13.59 -6.37 2.74
C VAL A 131 -13.43 -5.34 1.61
N TRP A 132 -12.21 -5.18 1.09
CA TRP A 132 -11.97 -4.26 -0.02
C TRP A 132 -12.80 -4.63 -1.26
N LEU A 133 -12.83 -5.90 -1.65
CA LEU A 133 -13.60 -6.38 -2.80
C LEU A 133 -15.09 -6.14 -2.61
N VAL A 134 -15.66 -6.53 -1.47
CA VAL A 134 -17.10 -6.32 -1.17
C VAL A 134 -17.46 -4.84 -1.29
N MET A 135 -16.67 -3.96 -0.70
CA MET A 135 -16.90 -2.52 -0.76
C MET A 135 -16.71 -1.95 -2.17
N ALA A 136 -15.67 -2.41 -2.89
CA ALA A 136 -15.38 -1.93 -4.24
C ALA A 136 -16.44 -2.35 -5.25
N PHE A 137 -16.97 -3.57 -5.17
CA PHE A 137 -18.06 -4.03 -6.04
C PHE A 137 -19.42 -3.42 -5.64
N GLY A 138 -19.69 -3.27 -4.34
CA GLY A 138 -20.95 -2.70 -3.85
C GLY A 138 -21.09 -1.22 -4.14
N PHE A 139 -20.06 -0.44 -3.83
CA PHE A 139 -20.12 1.04 -3.92
C PHE A 139 -19.42 1.62 -5.15
N LYS A 140 -18.58 0.83 -5.82
CA LYS A 140 -17.76 1.26 -6.99
C LYS A 140 -16.82 2.43 -6.70
N VAL A 141 -16.41 2.62 -5.43
CA VAL A 141 -15.50 3.68 -4.97
C VAL A 141 -14.28 3.06 -4.32
N SER A 142 -13.14 3.11 -5.02
CA SER A 142 -11.89 2.47 -4.58
C SER A 142 -11.33 3.03 -3.27
N SER A 143 -11.45 4.35 -3.05
CA SER A 143 -10.99 4.99 -1.83
C SER A 143 -11.86 4.60 -0.61
N LEU A 144 -13.18 4.51 -0.77
CA LEU A 144 -14.06 4.03 0.29
C LEU A 144 -13.73 2.58 0.67
N ALA A 145 -13.55 1.72 -0.33
CA ALA A 145 -13.13 0.33 -0.10
C ALA A 145 -11.80 0.24 0.66
N ALA A 146 -10.82 1.07 0.27
CA ALA A 146 -9.53 1.14 0.95
C ALA A 146 -9.66 1.63 2.40
N LEU A 147 -10.46 2.66 2.66
CA LEU A 147 -10.68 3.20 3.99
C LEU A 147 -11.32 2.17 4.93
N VAL A 148 -12.39 1.49 4.48
CA VAL A 148 -13.07 0.46 5.30
C VAL A 148 -12.13 -0.71 5.58
N ALA A 149 -11.44 -1.25 4.56
CA ALA A 149 -10.48 -2.33 4.75
C ALA A 149 -9.32 -1.91 5.69
N THR A 150 -8.87 -0.65 5.61
CA THR A 150 -7.82 -0.11 6.49
C THR A 150 -8.26 -0.05 7.94
N VAL A 151 -9.51 0.36 8.22
CA VAL A 151 -10.04 0.39 9.60
C VAL A 151 -10.24 -1.02 10.16
N CYS A 152 -10.64 -1.98 9.32
CA CYS A 152 -10.77 -3.38 9.73
C CYS A 152 -9.43 -4.09 9.98
N ALA A 153 -8.35 -3.65 9.32
CA ALA A 153 -7.06 -4.33 9.36
C ALA A 153 -6.49 -4.51 10.79
N PRO A 154 -6.43 -3.48 11.66
CA PRO A 154 -5.99 -3.66 13.04
C PRO A 154 -6.85 -4.64 13.83
N ILE A 155 -8.17 -4.62 13.60
CA ILE A 155 -9.10 -5.53 14.30
C ILE A 155 -8.73 -6.98 13.96
N PHE A 156 -8.61 -7.30 12.67
CA PHE A 156 -8.21 -8.64 12.23
C PHE A 156 -6.80 -9.00 12.71
N ALA A 157 -5.87 -8.04 12.73
CA ALA A 157 -4.50 -8.24 13.17
C ALA A 157 -4.41 -8.69 14.64
N PHE A 158 -5.17 -8.08 15.54
CA PHE A 158 -5.18 -8.46 16.95
C PHE A 158 -5.71 -9.88 17.19
N PHE A 159 -6.58 -10.40 16.32
CA PHE A 159 -7.09 -11.77 16.44
C PHE A 159 -6.25 -12.81 15.69
N MET A 160 -5.51 -12.40 14.63
CA MET A 160 -4.91 -13.35 13.68
C MET A 160 -3.39 -13.35 13.69
N MET A 161 -2.74 -12.31 14.27
CA MET A 161 -1.26 -12.25 14.28
C MET A 161 -0.67 -12.90 15.52
N PRO A 162 0.44 -13.63 15.37
CA PRO A 162 1.05 -14.33 16.50
C PRO A 162 1.80 -13.39 17.45
N HIS A 163 2.20 -12.20 16.99
CA HIS A 163 3.01 -11.25 17.74
C HIS A 163 2.29 -9.91 17.92
N ALA A 164 2.18 -9.44 19.16
CA ALA A 164 1.55 -8.17 19.48
C ALA A 164 2.22 -6.98 18.76
N SER A 165 3.55 -7.02 18.58
CA SER A 165 4.29 -5.98 17.83
C SER A 165 3.81 -5.83 16.38
N TRP A 166 3.42 -6.92 15.73
CA TRP A 166 2.89 -6.90 14.35
C TRP A 166 1.48 -6.32 14.29
N ALA A 167 0.65 -6.65 15.28
CA ALA A 167 -0.69 -6.06 15.39
C ALA A 167 -0.60 -4.54 15.63
N TRP A 168 0.28 -4.08 16.50
CA TRP A 168 0.53 -2.65 16.72
C TRP A 168 1.12 -1.96 15.48
N ALA A 169 2.03 -2.63 14.74
CA ALA A 169 2.49 -2.10 13.45
C ALA A 169 1.33 -1.91 12.47
N THR A 170 0.36 -2.83 12.46
CA THR A 170 -0.84 -2.69 11.61
C THR A 170 -1.69 -1.48 12.00
N VAL A 171 -1.81 -1.16 13.29
CA VAL A 171 -2.45 0.10 13.75
C VAL A 171 -1.73 1.32 13.17
N PHE A 172 -0.40 1.33 13.25
CA PHE A 172 0.40 2.44 12.73
C PHE A 172 0.29 2.56 11.21
N ILE A 173 0.35 1.43 10.50
CA ILE A 173 0.12 1.33 9.04
C ILE A 173 -1.26 1.90 8.68
N ALA A 174 -2.30 1.51 9.41
CA ALA A 174 -3.65 2.01 9.19
C ALA A 174 -3.74 3.52 9.37
N ALA A 175 -3.14 4.06 10.42
CA ALA A 175 -3.10 5.51 10.66
C ALA A 175 -2.42 6.26 9.51
N LEU A 176 -1.28 5.76 9.00
CA LEU A 176 -0.58 6.35 7.85
C LEU A 176 -1.43 6.29 6.58
N VAL A 177 -2.09 5.16 6.30
CA VAL A 177 -2.97 5.02 5.13
C VAL A 177 -4.15 5.98 5.22
N LEU A 178 -4.81 6.09 6.38
CA LEU A 178 -5.90 7.06 6.62
C LEU A 178 -5.41 8.50 6.40
N TYR A 179 -4.25 8.86 6.95
CA TYR A 179 -3.64 10.17 6.74
C TYR A 179 -3.42 10.49 5.26
N ARG A 180 -2.91 9.52 4.48
CA ARG A 180 -2.69 9.67 3.03
C ARG A 180 -4.01 9.74 2.23
N HIS A 181 -5.13 9.35 2.81
CA HIS A 181 -6.45 9.43 2.20
C HIS A 181 -7.25 10.70 2.57
N LYS A 182 -6.64 11.68 3.24
CA LYS A 182 -7.33 12.90 3.70
C LYS A 182 -8.16 13.60 2.60
N SER A 183 -7.61 13.74 1.39
CA SER A 183 -8.32 14.33 0.26
C SER A 183 -9.52 13.48 -0.20
N ASN A 184 -9.37 12.15 -0.20
CA ASN A 184 -10.47 11.25 -0.54
C ASN A 184 -11.59 11.31 0.50
N ILE A 185 -11.25 11.38 1.79
CA ILE A 185 -12.23 11.53 2.87
C ILE A 185 -13.02 12.82 2.67
N GLN A 186 -12.34 13.93 2.36
CA GLN A 186 -13.01 15.20 2.06
C GLN A 186 -13.93 15.09 0.85
N ASN A 187 -13.47 14.47 -0.25
CA ASN A 187 -14.28 14.26 -1.45
C ASN A 187 -15.47 13.35 -1.20
N LEU A 188 -15.32 12.30 -0.38
CA LEU A 188 -16.42 11.41 0.01
C LEU A 188 -17.51 12.16 0.79
N ILE A 189 -17.13 12.99 1.77
CA ILE A 189 -18.06 13.81 2.56
C ILE A 189 -18.79 14.80 1.65
N GLN A 190 -18.12 15.33 0.62
CA GLN A 190 -18.70 16.29 -0.33
C GLN A 190 -19.45 15.61 -1.50
N GLY A 191 -19.49 14.27 -1.56
CA GLY A 191 -20.09 13.55 -2.69
C GLY A 191 -19.36 13.69 -4.02
N LYS A 192 -18.07 14.12 -3.99
CA LYS A 192 -17.25 14.41 -5.19
C LYS A 192 -16.21 13.31 -5.50
N GLU A 193 -16.20 12.21 -4.75
CA GLU A 193 -15.22 11.15 -4.97
C GLU A 193 -15.55 10.37 -6.25
N SER A 194 -14.53 10.15 -7.09
CA SER A 194 -14.69 9.47 -8.38
C SER A 194 -14.90 7.96 -8.22
N LYS A 195 -15.69 7.38 -9.14
CA LYS A 195 -15.96 5.94 -9.18
C LYS A 195 -14.85 5.17 -9.91
N ILE A 196 -14.80 3.87 -9.66
CA ILE A 196 -13.91 2.95 -10.39
C ILE A 196 -14.36 2.91 -11.86
N GLY A 197 -13.44 3.20 -12.75
CA GLY A 197 -13.71 3.24 -14.20
C GLY A 197 -13.91 4.64 -14.78
N ASP A 198 -14.01 5.68 -13.95
CA ASP A 198 -14.03 7.07 -14.44
C ASP A 198 -12.71 7.39 -15.14
N LYS A 199 -12.80 8.00 -16.33
CA LYS A 199 -11.63 8.45 -17.10
C LYS A 199 -11.07 9.76 -16.56
N ALA A 200 -9.76 9.95 -16.68
CA ALA A 200 -9.12 11.22 -16.39
C ALA A 200 -9.71 12.29 -17.34
N GLY A 201 -10.27 13.37 -16.80
CA GLY A 201 -10.84 14.48 -17.60
C GLY A 201 -12.37 14.61 -17.55
N LYS A 202 -13.09 13.80 -16.76
CA LYS A 202 -14.51 13.99 -16.46
C LYS A 202 -14.67 14.37 -14.97
N SER A 203 -14.30 15.59 -14.63
CA SER A 203 -14.65 16.25 -13.37
C SER A 203 -14.94 17.72 -13.68
#